data_4568a6c57f5b049a896cd7bf37fd64eb
#
_entry.id   4568a6c57f5b049a896cd7bf37fd64eb
#
_cell.length_a   1.000
_cell.length_b   1.000
_cell.length_c   1.000
_cell.angle_alpha   90.00
_cell.angle_beta   90.00
_cell.angle_gamma   90.00
#
_symmetry.space_group_name_H-M   'P 1'
#
loop_
_entity.id
_entity.type
_entity.pdbx_description
1 polymer ?
#
loop_
_entity_poly.entity_id
_entity_poly.type
_entity_poly.pdbx_seq_one_letter_code
_entity_poly.pdbx_strand_id
1 'polypeptide(L)'
;MYNILICDDEKDIVSALSIYLSTENYNIFTAYTGQEALDIVAKHDIHLILMDIMMPQMDGIAATVKLRETSNIPIILLTAKSEDSDKILGLNIGADD
;
A
#
# COMPACT_ATOMS: atom_id res chain seq x y z
N MET A 1 -14.99 -7.96 8.18
CA MET A 1 -13.54 -8.00 8.16
C MET A 1 -13.01 -7.07 7.11
N TYR A 2 -12.01 -6.31 7.42
CA TYR A 2 -11.50 -5.35 6.48
C TYR A 2 -10.43 -5.94 5.59
N ASN A 3 -10.38 -5.48 4.36
CA ASN A 3 -9.40 -5.92 3.39
C ASN A 3 -8.32 -4.85 3.27
N ILE A 4 -7.09 -5.25 3.52
CA ILE A 4 -5.96 -4.32 3.46
C ILE A 4 -5.01 -4.77 2.37
N LEU A 5 -4.62 -3.85 1.52
CA LEU A 5 -3.67 -4.12 0.46
C LEU A 5 -2.32 -3.56 0.86
N ILE A 6 -1.28 -4.38 0.80
CA ILE A 6 0.07 -3.93 1.05
C ILE A 6 0.80 -3.97 -0.26
N CYS A 7 1.35 -2.84 -0.70
CA CYS A 7 2.06 -2.74 -1.95
C CYS A 7 3.47 -2.26 -1.72
N ASP A 8 4.45 -3.12 -1.95
CA ASP A 8 5.85 -2.79 -1.74
C ASP A 8 6.65 -3.79 -2.56
N ASP A 9 7.72 -3.36 -3.21
CA ASP A 9 8.48 -4.27 -4.05
C ASP A 9 9.46 -5.09 -3.23
N GLU A 10 9.62 -4.83 -1.94
CA GLU A 10 10.47 -5.63 -1.11
C GLU A 10 9.66 -6.69 -0.42
N LYS A 11 9.88 -7.93 -0.78
CA LYS A 11 9.05 -9.02 -0.29
C LYS A 11 9.17 -9.22 1.21
N ASP A 12 10.32 -8.91 1.78
CA ASP A 12 10.48 -9.06 3.21
C ASP A 12 9.60 -8.09 3.97
N ILE A 13 9.45 -6.88 3.46
CA ILE A 13 8.60 -5.89 4.08
C ILE A 13 7.14 -6.34 3.99
N VAL A 14 6.75 -6.82 2.82
CA VAL A 14 5.38 -7.29 2.62
C VAL A 14 5.09 -8.44 3.58
N SER A 15 6.03 -9.38 3.72
CA SER A 15 5.83 -10.50 4.61
C SER A 15 5.71 -10.05 6.05
N ALA A 16 6.56 -9.16 6.49
CA ALA A 16 6.53 -8.71 7.87
C ALA A 16 5.22 -8.00 8.18
N LEU A 17 4.79 -7.12 7.29
CA LEU A 17 3.54 -6.40 7.52
C LEU A 17 2.35 -7.35 7.44
N SER A 18 2.40 -8.32 6.54
CA SER A 18 1.30 -9.27 6.42
C SER A 18 1.14 -10.08 7.70
N ILE A 19 2.26 -10.53 8.27
CA ILE A 19 2.19 -11.30 9.48
C ILE A 19 1.64 -10.46 10.62
N TYR A 20 2.16 -9.26 10.75
CA TYR A 20 1.74 -8.41 11.83
C TYR A 20 0.25 -8.08 11.73
N LEU A 21 -0.21 -7.72 10.55
CA LEU A 21 -1.61 -7.33 10.40
C LEU A 21 -2.57 -8.51 10.45
N SER A 22 -2.10 -9.68 10.06
CA SER A 22 -3.01 -10.81 10.08
C SER A 22 -3.38 -11.20 11.50
N THR A 23 -2.58 -10.82 12.49
CA THR A 23 -2.95 -11.12 13.85
C THR A 23 -4.13 -10.26 14.31
N GLU A 24 -4.47 -9.22 13.54
CA GLU A 24 -5.58 -8.38 13.89
C GLU A 24 -6.85 -8.73 13.13
N ASN A 25 -6.83 -9.89 12.50
CA ASN A 25 -8.04 -10.34 11.86
C ASN A 25 -8.42 -9.57 10.63
N TYR A 26 -7.47 -9.06 9.88
CA TYR A 26 -7.73 -8.42 8.59
C TYR A 26 -7.45 -9.42 7.47
N ASN A 27 -8.12 -9.23 6.33
CA ASN A 27 -7.74 -9.96 5.13
C ASN A 27 -6.65 -9.19 4.44
N ILE A 28 -5.55 -9.82 4.12
CA ILE A 28 -4.39 -9.15 3.56
C ILE A 28 -4.23 -9.52 2.11
N PHE A 29 -4.10 -8.50 1.26
CA PHE A 29 -3.78 -8.67 -0.14
C PHE A 29 -2.41 -8.06 -0.36
N THR A 30 -1.63 -8.61 -1.24
CA THR A 30 -0.28 -8.12 -1.46
C THR A 30 -0.04 -7.82 -2.92
N ALA A 31 0.73 -6.79 -3.19
CA ALA A 31 1.14 -6.43 -4.52
C ALA A 31 2.58 -6.00 -4.47
N TYR A 32 3.34 -6.30 -5.51
CA TYR A 32 4.74 -5.95 -5.53
C TYR A 32 5.03 -4.85 -6.54
N THR A 33 4.05 -4.40 -7.26
CA THR A 33 4.20 -3.29 -8.19
C THR A 33 2.96 -2.43 -8.15
N GLY A 34 3.06 -1.22 -8.63
CA GLY A 34 1.90 -0.35 -8.69
C GLY A 34 0.81 -0.90 -9.58
N GLN A 35 1.18 -1.56 -10.68
CA GLN A 35 0.18 -2.11 -11.58
C GLN A 35 -0.58 -3.25 -10.91
N GLU A 36 0.12 -4.08 -10.13
CA GLU A 36 -0.56 -5.13 -9.41
C GLU A 36 -1.54 -4.56 -8.41
N ALA A 37 -1.18 -3.45 -7.77
CA ALA A 37 -2.07 -2.80 -6.83
C ALA A 37 -3.32 -2.30 -7.53
N LEU A 38 -3.17 -1.70 -8.70
CA LEU A 38 -4.33 -1.22 -9.45
C LEU A 38 -5.24 -2.39 -9.82
N ASP A 39 -4.66 -3.51 -10.22
CA ASP A 39 -5.45 -4.66 -10.61
C ASP A 39 -6.21 -5.24 -9.42
N ILE A 40 -5.58 -5.28 -8.26
CA ILE A 40 -6.23 -5.83 -7.09
C ILE A 40 -7.39 -4.92 -6.65
N VAL A 41 -7.19 -3.63 -6.68
CA VAL A 41 -8.25 -2.71 -6.31
C VAL A 41 -9.43 -2.83 -7.27
N ALA A 42 -9.15 -3.12 -8.54
CA ALA A 42 -10.23 -3.25 -9.51
C ALA A 42 -11.06 -4.50 -9.27
N LYS A 43 -10.46 -5.52 -8.64
CA LYS A 43 -11.15 -6.78 -8.50
C LYS A 43 -11.65 -7.09 -7.10
N HIS A 44 -11.16 -6.41 -6.11
CA HIS A 44 -11.51 -6.73 -4.74
C HIS A 44 -11.92 -5.46 -3.99
N ASP A 45 -12.68 -5.63 -2.93
CA ASP A 45 -13.18 -4.49 -2.18
C ASP A 45 -12.15 -4.13 -1.13
N ILE A 46 -11.20 -3.32 -1.47
CA ILE A 46 -10.10 -2.96 -0.58
C ILE A 46 -10.50 -1.76 0.28
N HIS A 47 -10.21 -1.82 1.57
CA HIS A 47 -10.60 -0.79 2.50
C HIS A 47 -9.45 0.11 2.94
N LEU A 48 -8.21 -0.34 2.80
CA LEU A 48 -7.05 0.48 3.16
C LEU A 48 -5.87 -0.01 2.34
N ILE A 49 -5.03 0.90 1.88
CA ILE A 49 -3.85 0.54 1.12
C ILE A 49 -2.62 1.09 1.82
N LEU A 50 -1.62 0.23 2.04
CA LEU A 50 -0.32 0.65 2.50
C LEU A 50 0.58 0.62 1.26
N MET A 51 1.07 1.77 0.83
CA MET A 51 1.74 1.90 -0.46
C MET A 51 3.14 2.42 -0.30
N ASP A 52 4.11 1.65 -0.77
CA ASP A 52 5.49 2.10 -0.75
C ASP A 52 5.69 3.18 -1.82
N ILE A 53 6.37 4.25 -1.49
CA ILE A 53 6.61 5.29 -2.44
C ILE A 53 7.69 4.90 -3.43
N MET A 54 8.75 4.24 -2.95
CA MET A 54 9.90 3.99 -3.79
C MET A 54 9.80 2.64 -4.48
N MET A 55 9.12 2.57 -5.56
CA MET A 55 9.02 1.34 -6.33
C MET A 55 9.46 1.59 -7.76
N PRO A 56 10.00 0.59 -8.43
CA PRO A 56 10.41 0.75 -9.81
C PRO A 56 9.19 0.89 -10.71
N GLN A 57 9.40 1.44 -11.84
CA GLN A 57 8.36 1.59 -12.85
C GLN A 57 7.26 2.55 -12.41
N MET A 58 6.32 2.17 -11.64
CA MET A 58 5.27 3.06 -11.20
C MET A 58 5.43 3.20 -9.70
N ASP A 59 5.93 4.34 -9.24
CA ASP A 59 6.16 4.52 -7.82
C ASP A 59 4.84 4.74 -7.09
N GLY A 60 4.90 4.78 -5.78
CA GLY A 60 3.69 4.85 -4.98
C GLY A 60 2.88 6.10 -5.18
N ILE A 61 3.54 7.22 -5.49
CA ILE A 61 2.80 8.45 -5.73
C ILE A 61 2.05 8.35 -7.05
N ALA A 62 2.70 7.84 -8.08
CA ALA A 62 2.04 7.67 -9.37
C ALA A 62 0.88 6.70 -9.25
N ALA A 63 1.07 5.62 -8.49
CA ALA A 63 -0.01 4.66 -8.31
C ALA A 63 -1.19 5.30 -7.56
N THR A 64 -0.88 6.13 -6.56
CA THR A 64 -1.93 6.80 -5.81
C THR A 64 -2.73 7.74 -6.71
N VAL A 65 -2.07 8.47 -7.57
CA VAL A 65 -2.77 9.37 -8.49
C VAL A 65 -3.72 8.57 -9.37
N LYS A 66 -3.25 7.42 -9.88
CA LYS A 66 -4.11 6.61 -10.69
C LYS A 66 -5.28 6.06 -9.91
N LEU A 67 -5.05 5.63 -8.68
CA LEU A 67 -6.12 5.08 -7.88
C LEU A 67 -7.17 6.14 -7.56
N ARG A 68 -6.75 7.38 -7.38
CA ARG A 68 -7.69 8.42 -7.07
C ARG A 68 -8.60 8.77 -8.24
N GLU A 69 -8.30 8.32 -9.44
CA GLU A 69 -9.20 8.55 -10.54
C GLU A 69 -10.48 7.77 -10.38
N THR A 70 -10.46 6.66 -9.66
CA THR A 70 -11.64 5.82 -9.55
C THR A 70 -11.97 5.41 -8.13
N SER A 71 -11.22 5.83 -7.14
CA SER A 71 -11.41 5.32 -5.80
C SER A 71 -11.05 6.33 -4.75
N ASN A 72 -11.71 6.25 -3.61
CA ASN A 72 -11.38 7.10 -2.48
C ASN A 72 -10.85 6.26 -1.32
N ILE A 73 -10.34 5.09 -1.59
CA ILE A 73 -9.82 4.23 -0.54
C ILE A 73 -8.70 4.94 0.20
N PRO A 74 -8.68 4.95 1.52
CA PRO A 74 -7.59 5.56 2.27
C PRO A 74 -6.26 4.91 1.93
N ILE A 75 -5.24 5.71 1.70
CA ILE A 75 -3.92 5.23 1.34
C ILE A 75 -2.91 5.86 2.28
N ILE A 76 -2.08 5.01 2.88
CA ILE A 76 -0.98 5.46 3.69
C ILE A 76 0.29 5.19 2.92
N LEU A 77 1.07 6.22 2.65
CA LEU A 77 2.29 6.05 1.92
C LEU A 77 3.44 5.78 2.87
N LEU A 78 4.26 4.81 2.52
CA LEU A 78 5.40 4.44 3.33
C LEU A 78 6.66 4.94 2.65
N THR A 79 7.56 5.55 3.41
CA THR A 79 8.77 6.00 2.79
C THR A 79 9.83 5.06 3.21
N ALA A 80 10.67 4.74 2.33
CA ALA A 80 11.66 3.83 2.65
C ALA A 80 12.91 4.43 2.81
N LYS A 81 13.08 5.69 2.97
CA LYS A 81 14.29 6.11 2.94
C LYS A 81 14.98 6.24 4.08
N SER A 82 14.76 6.07 5.05
CA SER A 82 15.48 6.38 6.04
C SER A 82 16.26 5.40 6.53
N GLU A 83 17.37 5.59 6.64
CA GLU A 83 18.12 4.62 7.14
C GLU A 83 17.85 4.56 8.51
N ASP A 84 17.13 5.36 9.11
CA ASP A 84 16.89 5.19 10.41
C ASP A 84 15.78 4.45 10.69
N SER A 85 15.33 3.78 9.98
CA SER A 85 14.32 2.97 10.40
C SER A 85 13.02 3.56 10.57
N ASP A 86 12.84 4.67 10.35
CA ASP A 86 11.60 5.14 10.45
C ASP A 86 10.94 5.05 9.20
N LYS A 87 11.03 3.99 8.49
CA LYS A 87 10.45 3.93 7.33
C LYS A 87 9.02 4.00 7.39
N ILE A 88 8.38 3.93 8.37
CA ILE A 88 7.04 4.00 8.37
C ILE A 88 6.65 5.32 8.73
N LEU A 89 6.59 6.19 7.89
CA LEU A 89 6.25 7.41 8.22
C LEU A 89 5.06 7.57 7.48
N GLY A 90 4.01 7.26 7.83
CA GLY A 90 2.81 7.29 7.11
C GLY A 90 2.37 8.63 6.70
N LEU A 91 2.23 8.86 5.45
CA LEU A 91 1.72 10.08 4.95
C LEU A 91 0.44 9.80 4.27
N ASN A 92 -0.56 10.60 4.49
CA ASN A 92 -1.79 10.41 3.85
C ASN A 92 -1.93 11.30 2.68
N ILE A 93 -1.36 11.02 1.60
CA ILE A 93 -1.40 11.84 0.47
C ILE A 93 -2.52 11.46 -0.43
N GLY A 94 -3.30 12.35 -0.80
CA GLY A 94 -4.38 12.07 -1.70
C GLY A 94 -5.48 11.38 -1.08
N ALA A 95 -5.43 11.17 0.14
CA ALA A 95 -6.40 10.39 0.70
C ALA A 95 -7.45 11.26 1.08
N ASP A 96 -7.56 11.67 2.03
CA ASP A 96 -8.54 12.35 2.33
C ASP A 96 -8.16 13.52 2.70
N ASP A 97 -7.53 13.74 2.61
CA ASP A 97 -7.16 14.82 2.88
C ASP A 97 -6.63 15.05 2.94
#